data_0488fa82156624383632fb87f5bb2ad2
#
_entry.id   0488fa82156624383632fb87f5bb2ad2
#
_cell.length_a   1.000
_cell.length_b   1.000
_cell.length_c   1.000
_cell.angle_alpha   90.00
_cell.angle_beta   90.00
_cell.angle_gamma   90.00
#
_symmetry.space_group_name_H-M   'P 1'
#
loop_
_entity.id
_entity.type
_entity.pdbx_description
1 polymer ?
#
loop_
_entity_poly.entity_id
_entity_poly.type
_entity_poly.pdbx_seq_one_letter_code
_entity_poly.pdbx_strand_id
1 'polypeptide(L)'
;TGAAPIIAQAARELGVLTVGVVTKPFPFEGAKRMRQAEDGVEALQKVVDTLIIIPNQNLFRLANEKTTFTEAFSMADDVLYQGVKGVTDLMVRPGLINLDFADVRAVMDEMGKAMMGTGEAEGEDRAIQANPLLDEISLRGAKGVLINITGGYDLTLFELDEAANRIREEVDPEANIIVGSTLDENMGGMMRVSVVATGIDATDVNTEMPVPRRSMSQPLKQH
;
A
#
# COMPACT_ATOMS: atom_id res chain seq x y z
N THR A 1 7.08 11.37 -13.96
CA THR A 1 8.04 11.54 -12.85
C THR A 1 8.99 12.73 -12.98
N GLY A 2 9.13 13.35 -14.16
CA GLY A 2 10.12 14.42 -14.37
C GLY A 2 10.00 15.63 -13.45
N ALA A 3 8.80 16.10 -13.14
CA ALA A 3 8.57 17.23 -12.24
C ALA A 3 8.50 16.84 -10.74
N ALA A 4 8.15 15.58 -10.42
CA ALA A 4 7.93 15.15 -9.06
C ALA A 4 9.15 15.32 -8.14
N PRO A 5 10.39 14.96 -8.53
CA PRO A 5 11.56 15.18 -7.68
C PRO A 5 11.85 16.66 -7.41
N ILE A 6 11.58 17.53 -8.37
CA ILE A 6 11.80 18.99 -8.24
C ILE A 6 10.80 19.59 -7.24
N ILE A 7 9.53 19.20 -7.34
CA ILE A 7 8.47 19.64 -6.42
C ILE A 7 8.75 19.11 -5.01
N ALA A 8 9.12 17.84 -4.89
CA ALA A 8 9.45 17.21 -3.62
C ALA A 8 10.64 17.88 -2.93
N GLN A 9 11.70 18.21 -3.69
CA GLN A 9 12.85 18.93 -3.14
C GLN A 9 12.46 20.32 -2.64
N ALA A 10 11.68 21.07 -3.39
CA ALA A 10 11.19 22.38 -2.96
C ALA A 10 10.36 22.30 -1.66
N ALA A 11 9.50 21.30 -1.55
CA ALA A 11 8.71 21.06 -0.34
C ALA A 11 9.61 20.73 0.87
N ARG A 12 10.61 19.87 0.67
CA ARG A 12 11.58 19.51 1.70
C ARG A 12 12.42 20.69 2.18
N GLU A 13 12.86 21.57 1.26
CA GLU A 13 13.60 22.80 1.59
C GLU A 13 12.77 23.76 2.46
N LEU A 14 11.45 23.70 2.36
CA LEU A 14 10.51 24.44 3.22
C LEU A 14 10.26 23.77 4.58
N GLY A 15 10.88 22.62 4.85
CA GLY A 15 10.70 21.85 6.09
C GLY A 15 9.33 21.13 6.17
N VAL A 16 8.66 20.94 5.04
CA VAL A 16 7.37 20.25 4.96
C VAL A 16 7.60 18.75 4.86
N LEU A 17 6.89 17.94 5.67
CA LEU A 17 6.88 16.49 5.54
C LEU A 17 6.41 16.12 4.14
N THR A 18 7.27 15.45 3.39
CA THR A 18 7.04 15.14 1.98
C THR A 18 6.94 13.64 1.78
N VAL A 19 5.74 13.15 1.49
CA VAL A 19 5.45 11.75 1.22
C VAL A 19 5.19 11.59 -0.28
N GLY A 20 6.00 10.78 -0.95
CA GLY A 20 5.77 10.39 -2.34
C GLY A 20 4.90 9.12 -2.41
N VAL A 21 3.89 9.13 -3.26
CA VAL A 21 3.08 7.94 -3.56
C VAL A 21 3.16 7.68 -5.05
N VAL A 22 3.65 6.51 -5.43
CA VAL A 22 3.88 6.15 -6.83
C VAL A 22 3.45 4.72 -7.12
N THR A 23 3.10 4.45 -8.37
CA THR A 23 2.85 3.10 -8.86
C THR A 23 4.03 2.60 -9.70
N LYS A 24 4.32 1.29 -9.64
CA LYS A 24 5.18 0.63 -10.62
C LYS A 24 4.34 0.10 -11.78
N PRO A 25 4.84 0.20 -13.04
CA PRO A 25 4.09 -0.25 -14.20
C PRO A 25 3.79 -1.75 -14.16
N PHE A 26 2.80 -2.17 -14.92
CA PHE A 26 2.53 -3.58 -15.12
C PHE A 26 3.69 -4.26 -15.91
N PRO A 27 3.99 -5.53 -15.65
CA PRO A 27 5.02 -6.26 -16.38
C PRO A 27 4.83 -6.31 -17.89
N PHE A 28 3.57 -6.33 -18.37
CA PHE A 28 3.25 -6.34 -19.79
C PHE A 28 3.59 -5.02 -20.51
N GLU A 29 3.81 -3.91 -19.77
CA GLU A 29 4.27 -2.64 -20.35
C GLU A 29 5.73 -2.69 -20.81
N GLY A 30 6.46 -3.72 -20.42
CA GLY A 30 7.78 -4.05 -20.89
C GLY A 30 8.94 -3.55 -20.02
N ALA A 31 10.08 -4.22 -20.16
CA ALA A 31 11.27 -4.00 -19.33
C ALA A 31 11.86 -2.58 -19.43
N LYS A 32 11.70 -1.91 -20.57
CA LYS A 32 12.16 -0.52 -20.74
C LYS A 32 11.39 0.41 -19.83
N ARG A 33 10.07 0.24 -19.75
CA ARG A 33 9.19 1.08 -18.92
C ARG A 33 9.45 0.81 -17.44
N MET A 34 9.67 -0.46 -17.09
CA MET A 34 10.02 -0.84 -15.71
C MET A 34 11.33 -0.18 -15.26
N ARG A 35 12.39 -0.21 -16.08
CA ARG A 35 13.66 0.47 -15.74
C ARG A 35 13.48 1.98 -15.57
N GLN A 36 12.73 2.63 -16.46
CA GLN A 36 12.43 4.05 -16.31
C GLN A 36 11.67 4.36 -15.01
N ALA A 37 10.79 3.46 -14.58
CA ALA A 37 10.10 3.60 -13.31
C ALA A 37 11.05 3.43 -12.13
N GLU A 38 11.95 2.46 -12.18
CA GLU A 38 12.98 2.23 -11.14
C GLU A 38 13.93 3.42 -11.01
N ASP A 39 14.42 3.97 -12.11
CA ASP A 39 15.24 5.19 -12.12
C ASP A 39 14.47 6.38 -11.50
N GLY A 40 13.18 6.49 -11.81
CA GLY A 40 12.30 7.53 -11.26
C GLY A 40 12.06 7.36 -9.75
N VAL A 41 11.87 6.13 -9.29
CA VAL A 41 11.74 5.79 -7.87
C VAL A 41 13.01 6.14 -7.12
N GLU A 42 14.18 5.77 -7.64
CA GLU A 42 15.47 6.10 -7.02
C GLU A 42 15.70 7.61 -6.92
N ALA A 43 15.38 8.34 -7.97
CA ALA A 43 15.51 9.81 -7.96
C ALA A 43 14.57 10.46 -6.95
N LEU A 44 13.32 9.98 -6.84
CA LEU A 44 12.33 10.52 -5.92
C LEU A 44 12.65 10.17 -4.46
N GLN A 45 13.14 8.96 -4.19
CA GLN A 45 13.51 8.50 -2.86
C GLN A 45 14.55 9.39 -2.17
N LYS A 46 15.43 10.04 -2.94
CA LYS A 46 16.48 10.94 -2.41
C LYS A 46 15.94 12.28 -1.90
N VAL A 47 14.74 12.66 -2.33
CA VAL A 47 14.16 14.00 -2.09
C VAL A 47 12.83 13.99 -1.33
N VAL A 48 12.32 12.81 -0.96
CA VAL A 48 11.15 12.65 -0.09
C VAL A 48 11.55 12.07 1.27
N ASP A 49 10.74 12.29 2.28
CA ASP A 49 10.93 11.68 3.60
C ASP A 49 10.50 10.21 3.57
N THR A 50 9.38 9.92 2.94
CA THR A 50 8.88 8.54 2.72
C THR A 50 8.40 8.37 1.29
N LEU A 51 8.70 7.23 0.69
CA LEU A 51 8.23 6.86 -0.64
C LEU A 51 7.37 5.58 -0.57
N ILE A 52 6.07 5.74 -0.76
CA ILE A 52 5.12 4.64 -0.85
C ILE A 52 5.09 4.13 -2.29
N ILE A 53 5.39 2.86 -2.47
CA ILE A 53 5.41 2.21 -3.79
C ILE A 53 4.27 1.20 -3.86
N ILE A 54 3.42 1.35 -4.87
CA ILE A 54 2.30 0.46 -5.15
C ILE A 54 2.61 -0.31 -6.43
N PRO A 55 2.99 -1.60 -6.36
CA PRO A 55 3.20 -2.41 -7.56
C PRO A 55 1.87 -2.73 -8.24
N ASN A 56 1.68 -2.29 -9.50
CA ASN A 56 0.46 -2.60 -10.26
C ASN A 56 0.25 -4.11 -10.43
N GLN A 57 1.33 -4.91 -10.34
CA GLN A 57 1.24 -6.37 -10.36
C GLN A 57 0.31 -6.92 -9.28
N ASN A 58 0.23 -6.29 -8.11
CA ASN A 58 -0.63 -6.74 -7.01
C ASN A 58 -2.12 -6.60 -7.35
N LEU A 59 -2.47 -5.71 -8.29
CA LEU A 59 -3.85 -5.52 -8.76
C LEU A 59 -4.39 -6.73 -9.53
N PHE A 60 -3.51 -7.61 -10.06
CA PHE A 60 -3.97 -8.86 -10.69
C PHE A 60 -4.70 -9.79 -9.72
N ARG A 61 -4.52 -9.64 -8.42
CA ARG A 61 -5.28 -10.40 -7.42
C ARG A 61 -6.75 -9.97 -7.35
N LEU A 62 -7.04 -8.73 -7.75
CA LEU A 62 -8.39 -8.15 -7.81
C LEU A 62 -9.01 -8.29 -9.21
N ALA A 63 -8.17 -8.50 -10.22
CA ALA A 63 -8.59 -8.66 -11.61
C ALA A 63 -9.10 -10.08 -11.88
N ASN A 64 -10.04 -10.20 -12.81
CA ASN A 64 -10.52 -11.46 -13.34
C ASN A 64 -10.23 -11.55 -14.85
N GLU A 65 -10.48 -12.71 -15.46
CA GLU A 65 -10.21 -12.95 -16.89
C GLU A 65 -10.95 -12.00 -17.86
N LYS A 66 -11.97 -11.29 -17.38
CA LYS A 66 -12.76 -10.34 -18.16
C LYS A 66 -12.32 -8.89 -17.96
N THR A 67 -11.38 -8.64 -17.03
CA THR A 67 -10.88 -7.29 -16.72
C THR A 67 -10.16 -6.72 -17.93
N THR A 68 -10.64 -5.59 -18.42
CA THR A 68 -10.07 -4.89 -19.57
C THR A 68 -8.84 -4.06 -19.15
N PHE A 69 -8.04 -3.65 -20.15
CA PHE A 69 -6.91 -2.73 -19.88
C PHE A 69 -7.34 -1.43 -19.21
N THR A 70 -8.45 -0.85 -19.67
CA THR A 70 -8.98 0.39 -19.10
C THR A 70 -9.37 0.21 -17.64
N GLU A 71 -10.00 -0.90 -17.31
CA GLU A 71 -10.34 -1.23 -15.92
C GLU A 71 -9.10 -1.47 -15.06
N ALA A 72 -8.08 -2.14 -15.59
CA ALA A 72 -6.82 -2.37 -14.86
C ALA A 72 -6.12 -1.04 -14.51
N PHE A 73 -6.08 -0.07 -15.43
CA PHE A 73 -5.52 1.25 -15.15
C PHE A 73 -6.41 2.06 -14.21
N SER A 74 -7.73 1.98 -14.34
CA SER A 74 -8.67 2.60 -13.38
C SER A 74 -8.46 2.06 -11.97
N MET A 75 -8.27 0.75 -11.81
CA MET A 75 -7.93 0.15 -10.51
C MET A 75 -6.61 0.68 -9.94
N ALA A 76 -5.60 0.90 -10.79
CA ALA A 76 -4.33 1.50 -10.36
C ALA A 76 -4.52 2.94 -9.87
N ASP A 77 -5.33 3.74 -10.57
CA ASP A 77 -5.67 5.11 -10.18
C ASP A 77 -6.46 5.13 -8.86
N ASP A 78 -7.42 4.20 -8.70
CA ASP A 78 -8.23 4.07 -7.49
C ASP A 78 -7.36 3.72 -6.27
N VAL A 79 -6.44 2.77 -6.41
CA VAL A 79 -5.52 2.40 -5.32
C VAL A 79 -4.60 3.56 -4.95
N LEU A 80 -4.08 4.29 -5.94
CA LEU A 80 -3.28 5.49 -5.71
C LEU A 80 -4.08 6.57 -4.97
N TYR A 81 -5.32 6.82 -5.42
CA TYR A 81 -6.24 7.75 -4.76
C TYR A 81 -6.53 7.34 -3.31
N GLN A 82 -6.85 6.07 -3.08
CA GLN A 82 -7.11 5.53 -1.74
C GLN A 82 -5.88 5.65 -0.83
N GLY A 83 -4.68 5.48 -1.39
CA GLY A 83 -3.43 5.66 -0.67
C GLY A 83 -3.24 7.06 -0.13
N VAL A 84 -3.37 8.04 -0.99
CA VAL A 84 -3.27 9.46 -0.61
C VAL A 84 -4.39 9.83 0.36
N LYS A 85 -5.63 9.42 0.04
CA LYS A 85 -6.81 9.69 0.87
C LYS A 85 -6.68 9.05 2.25
N GLY A 86 -6.23 7.81 2.34
CA GLY A 86 -6.09 7.08 3.61
C GLY A 86 -5.16 7.80 4.59
N VAL A 87 -4.05 8.33 4.13
CA VAL A 87 -3.13 9.12 4.97
C VAL A 87 -3.72 10.48 5.32
N THR A 88 -4.36 11.15 4.36
CA THR A 88 -4.94 12.49 4.58
C THR A 88 -6.15 12.44 5.50
N ASP A 89 -7.04 11.47 5.32
CA ASP A 89 -8.26 11.34 6.11
C ASP A 89 -7.97 11.12 7.60
N LEU A 90 -6.88 10.43 7.95
CA LEU A 90 -6.46 10.25 9.35
C LEU A 90 -6.20 11.56 10.08
N MET A 91 -5.76 12.60 9.36
CA MET A 91 -5.44 13.90 9.93
C MET A 91 -6.61 14.89 9.88
N VAL A 92 -7.51 14.74 8.89
CA VAL A 92 -8.49 15.79 8.56
C VAL A 92 -9.93 15.36 8.88
N ARG A 93 -10.23 14.06 8.82
CA ARG A 93 -11.59 13.57 9.05
C ARG A 93 -11.81 13.13 10.50
N PRO A 94 -13.00 13.41 11.06
CA PRO A 94 -13.35 12.87 12.37
C PRO A 94 -13.46 11.34 12.32
N GLY A 95 -12.95 10.68 13.33
CA GLY A 95 -13.00 9.23 13.49
C GLY A 95 -13.18 8.85 14.95
N LEU A 96 -13.27 7.56 15.23
CA LEU A 96 -13.30 7.03 16.60
C LEU A 96 -11.95 7.20 17.29
N ILE A 97 -10.86 7.07 16.53
CA ILE A 97 -9.49 7.29 16.97
C ILE A 97 -8.86 8.27 15.99
N ASN A 98 -8.66 9.48 16.44
CA ASN A 98 -7.99 10.53 15.64
C ASN A 98 -6.50 10.48 15.90
N LEU A 99 -5.73 10.58 14.83
CA LEU A 99 -4.29 10.73 14.89
C LEU A 99 -3.91 12.19 14.70
N ASP A 100 -2.94 12.66 15.47
CA ASP A 100 -2.36 13.97 15.24
C ASP A 100 -1.26 13.89 14.16
N PHE A 101 -0.82 15.05 13.70
CA PHE A 101 0.24 15.14 12.70
C PHE A 101 1.57 14.55 13.20
N ALA A 102 1.83 14.61 14.51
CA ALA A 102 3.06 14.10 15.09
C ALA A 102 3.11 12.58 15.04
N ASP A 103 1.99 11.90 15.27
CA ASP A 103 1.87 10.45 15.17
C ASP A 103 2.11 9.97 13.74
N VAL A 104 1.45 10.60 12.76
CA VAL A 104 1.64 10.28 11.34
C VAL A 104 3.08 10.55 10.93
N ARG A 105 3.65 11.66 11.35
CA ARG A 105 5.04 12.00 11.09
C ARG A 105 6.01 11.00 11.68
N ALA A 106 5.79 10.51 12.90
CA ALA A 106 6.66 9.53 13.55
C ALA A 106 6.79 8.23 12.75
N VAL A 107 5.72 7.79 12.10
CA VAL A 107 5.75 6.61 11.20
C VAL A 107 6.35 6.96 9.84
N MET A 108 6.04 8.12 9.29
CA MET A 108 6.48 8.53 7.94
C MET A 108 7.91 9.07 7.89
N ASP A 109 8.50 9.45 9.02
CA ASP A 109 9.89 9.94 9.13
C ASP A 109 10.91 8.77 9.21
N GLU A 110 10.43 7.53 9.28
CA GLU A 110 11.24 6.33 9.11
C GLU A 110 11.75 6.27 7.65
N MET A 111 12.98 6.75 7.46
CA MET A 111 13.60 6.87 6.12
C MET A 111 13.61 5.53 5.39
N GLY A 112 13.05 5.50 4.19
CA GLY A 112 13.10 4.31 3.35
C GLY A 112 11.93 4.15 2.40
N LYS A 113 11.78 2.92 1.92
CA LYS A 113 10.65 2.52 1.11
C LYS A 113 9.49 2.15 2.03
N ALA A 114 8.30 2.53 1.61
CA ALA A 114 7.07 2.12 2.23
C ALA A 114 6.20 1.35 1.23
N MET A 115 5.41 0.43 1.74
CA MET A 115 4.39 -0.27 0.97
C MET A 115 3.02 0.05 1.55
N MET A 116 2.01 0.01 0.69
CA MET A 116 0.63 0.22 1.08
C MET A 116 -0.25 -0.89 0.52
N GLY A 117 -1.20 -1.31 1.33
CA GLY A 117 -2.28 -2.19 0.92
C GLY A 117 -3.61 -1.71 1.47
N THR A 118 -4.68 -2.05 0.75
CA THR A 118 -6.06 -1.73 1.14
C THR A 118 -6.93 -2.95 0.90
N GLY A 119 -7.80 -3.25 1.85
CA GLY A 119 -8.83 -4.28 1.74
C GLY A 119 -10.19 -3.72 2.13
N GLU A 120 -11.24 -4.18 1.46
CA GLU A 120 -12.62 -3.81 1.74
C GLU A 120 -13.47 -5.06 1.92
N ALA A 121 -14.43 -5.00 2.84
CA ALA A 121 -15.43 -6.03 3.03
C ALA A 121 -16.74 -5.45 3.57
N GLU A 122 -17.82 -6.19 3.39
CA GLU A 122 -19.14 -5.87 3.92
C GLU A 122 -19.72 -7.05 4.71
N GLY A 123 -20.69 -6.76 5.58
CA GLY A 123 -21.39 -7.77 6.37
C GLY A 123 -20.81 -8.00 7.76
N GLU A 124 -21.26 -9.05 8.43
CA GLU A 124 -20.93 -9.33 9.84
C GLU A 124 -19.45 -9.68 10.05
N ASP A 125 -18.80 -10.33 9.07
CA ASP A 125 -17.40 -10.73 9.15
C ASP A 125 -16.43 -9.74 8.48
N ARG A 126 -16.86 -8.50 8.22
CA ARG A 126 -16.09 -7.50 7.49
C ARG A 126 -14.73 -7.19 8.12
N ALA A 127 -14.61 -7.24 9.45
CA ALA A 127 -13.37 -7.01 10.16
C ALA A 127 -12.28 -8.05 9.82
N ILE A 128 -12.69 -9.30 9.57
CA ILE A 128 -11.80 -10.40 9.20
C ILE A 128 -11.53 -10.40 7.70
N GLN A 129 -12.54 -10.06 6.89
CA GLN A 129 -12.48 -10.15 5.43
C GLN A 129 -11.80 -8.94 4.78
N ALA A 130 -11.83 -7.75 5.40
CA ALA A 130 -11.18 -6.55 4.92
C ALA A 130 -9.65 -6.63 5.10
N ASN A 131 -9.04 -7.69 4.56
CA ASN A 131 -7.60 -7.90 4.65
C ASN A 131 -6.87 -7.05 3.61
N PRO A 132 -5.99 -6.11 4.01
CA PRO A 132 -5.16 -5.38 3.07
C PRO A 132 -4.22 -6.35 2.35
N LEU A 133 -4.16 -6.23 1.02
CA LEU A 133 -3.35 -7.09 0.14
C LEU A 133 -1.85 -6.72 0.23
N LEU A 134 -1.28 -6.80 1.43
CA LEU A 134 0.16 -6.69 1.66
C LEU A 134 0.77 -8.09 1.69
N ASP A 135 1.96 -8.22 1.13
CA ASP A 135 2.74 -9.44 1.28
C ASP A 135 3.21 -9.54 2.74
N GLU A 136 3.05 -10.70 3.37
CA GLU A 136 3.47 -10.96 4.77
C GLU A 136 4.94 -10.58 5.02
N ILE A 137 5.80 -10.73 4.02
CA ILE A 137 7.22 -10.37 4.08
C ILE A 137 7.40 -8.87 4.29
N SER A 138 6.55 -8.05 3.66
CA SER A 138 6.63 -6.59 3.77
C SER A 138 6.24 -6.09 5.16
N LEU A 139 5.30 -6.76 5.82
CA LEU A 139 4.88 -6.39 7.18
C LEU A 139 5.91 -6.79 8.24
N ARG A 140 6.55 -7.94 8.10
CA ARG A 140 7.57 -8.42 9.06
C ARG A 140 8.85 -7.60 9.06
N GLY A 141 9.21 -6.98 7.94
CA GLY A 141 10.40 -6.12 7.83
C GLY A 141 10.14 -4.64 8.12
N ALA A 142 8.89 -4.26 8.38
CA ALA A 142 8.52 -2.87 8.62
C ALA A 142 8.93 -2.40 10.00
N LYS A 143 9.47 -1.17 10.08
CA LYS A 143 9.79 -0.49 11.34
C LYS A 143 8.66 0.35 11.87
N GLY A 144 7.82 0.86 10.97
CA GLY A 144 6.61 1.62 11.29
C GLY A 144 5.42 1.09 10.50
N VAL A 145 4.26 1.04 11.12
CA VAL A 145 3.01 0.63 10.47
C VAL A 145 1.88 1.57 10.86
N LEU A 146 1.26 2.15 9.87
CA LEU A 146 0.08 2.99 10.01
C LEU A 146 -1.14 2.22 9.51
N ILE A 147 -2.11 2.01 10.38
CA ILE A 147 -3.36 1.32 10.08
C ILE A 147 -4.50 2.34 10.10
N ASN A 148 -5.21 2.49 8.99
CA ASN A 148 -6.44 3.27 8.93
C ASN A 148 -7.64 2.37 8.68
N ILE A 149 -8.60 2.41 9.59
CA ILE A 149 -9.86 1.66 9.47
C ILE A 149 -10.99 2.66 9.20
N THR A 150 -11.57 2.57 8.01
CA THR A 150 -12.69 3.41 7.57
C THR A 150 -13.97 2.59 7.56
N GLY A 151 -15.02 3.10 8.16
CA GLY A 151 -16.35 2.49 8.16
C GLY A 151 -17.46 3.52 8.31
N GLY A 152 -18.70 3.06 8.25
CA GLY A 152 -19.87 3.88 8.54
C GLY A 152 -20.04 4.12 10.06
N TYR A 153 -21.11 4.81 10.42
CA TYR A 153 -21.48 5.03 11.84
C TYR A 153 -21.86 3.75 12.59
N ASP A 154 -22.01 2.65 11.88
CA ASP A 154 -22.27 1.31 12.38
C ASP A 154 -20.98 0.57 12.78
N LEU A 155 -19.79 1.16 12.51
CA LEU A 155 -18.50 0.60 12.89
C LEU A 155 -18.37 0.50 14.42
N THR A 156 -18.15 -0.72 14.92
CA THR A 156 -18.01 -0.97 16.34
C THR A 156 -16.54 -0.96 16.78
N LEU A 157 -16.31 -0.72 18.06
CA LEU A 157 -14.97 -0.77 18.65
C LEU A 157 -14.38 -2.18 18.56
N PHE A 158 -15.21 -3.23 18.69
CA PHE A 158 -14.77 -4.62 18.59
C PHE A 158 -14.26 -4.97 17.21
N GLU A 159 -14.97 -4.54 16.16
CA GLU A 159 -14.53 -4.74 14.76
C GLU A 159 -13.23 -3.99 14.46
N LEU A 160 -13.06 -2.79 15.01
CA LEU A 160 -11.83 -2.02 14.87
C LEU A 160 -10.65 -2.71 15.54
N ASP A 161 -10.84 -3.21 16.77
CA ASP A 161 -9.81 -3.95 17.52
C ASP A 161 -9.45 -5.27 16.82
N GLU A 162 -10.43 -6.02 16.32
CA GLU A 162 -10.24 -7.27 15.60
C GLU A 162 -9.42 -7.07 14.31
N ALA A 163 -9.78 -6.07 13.49
CA ALA A 163 -9.06 -5.73 12.27
C ALA A 163 -7.63 -5.27 12.56
N ALA A 164 -7.42 -4.46 13.60
CA ALA A 164 -6.10 -4.00 14.01
C ALA A 164 -5.23 -5.13 14.56
N ASN A 165 -5.78 -6.01 15.39
CA ASN A 165 -5.05 -7.14 15.98
C ASN A 165 -4.59 -8.12 14.92
N ARG A 166 -5.40 -8.39 13.91
CA ARG A 166 -5.03 -9.25 12.78
C ARG A 166 -3.77 -8.75 12.06
N ILE A 167 -3.65 -7.44 11.87
CA ILE A 167 -2.47 -6.86 11.26
C ILE A 167 -1.28 -6.89 12.22
N ARG A 168 -1.50 -6.61 13.50
CA ARG A 168 -0.44 -6.67 14.53
C ARG A 168 0.21 -8.04 14.64
N GLU A 169 -0.53 -9.13 14.45
CA GLU A 169 -0.02 -10.49 14.46
C GLU A 169 0.99 -10.77 13.34
N GLU A 170 0.88 -10.06 12.23
CA GLU A 170 1.75 -10.19 11.05
C GLU A 170 2.96 -9.25 11.07
N VAL A 171 2.98 -8.27 11.98
CA VAL A 171 4.01 -7.23 12.08
C VAL A 171 5.06 -7.61 13.14
N ASP A 172 6.29 -7.12 12.95
CA ASP A 172 7.35 -7.27 13.97
C ASP A 172 6.91 -6.63 15.30
N PRO A 173 7.06 -7.33 16.44
CA PRO A 173 6.72 -6.78 17.75
C PRO A 173 7.45 -5.48 18.13
N GLU A 174 8.61 -5.23 17.55
CA GLU A 174 9.41 -4.01 17.77
C GLU A 174 8.98 -2.84 16.87
N ALA A 175 8.07 -3.07 15.91
CA ALA A 175 7.60 -2.02 15.03
C ALA A 175 6.70 -1.01 15.76
N ASN A 176 6.81 0.26 15.36
CA ASN A 176 5.91 1.31 15.83
C ASN A 176 4.57 1.20 15.09
N ILE A 177 3.52 0.73 15.76
CA ILE A 177 2.20 0.51 15.15
C ILE A 177 1.24 1.59 15.62
N ILE A 178 0.72 2.36 14.69
CA ILE A 178 -0.26 3.41 14.93
C ILE A 178 -1.57 3.03 14.23
N VAL A 179 -2.67 3.07 14.99
CA VAL A 179 -4.01 2.75 14.51
C VAL A 179 -4.89 4.00 14.59
N GLY A 180 -5.49 4.36 13.47
CA GLY A 180 -6.50 5.39 13.39
C GLY A 180 -7.79 4.89 12.76
N SER A 181 -8.86 5.64 12.96
CA SER A 181 -10.13 5.34 12.31
C SER A 181 -10.75 6.58 11.67
N THR A 182 -11.43 6.36 10.57
CA THR A 182 -12.16 7.42 9.84
C THR A 182 -13.60 6.99 9.67
N LEU A 183 -14.54 7.91 9.89
CA LEU A 183 -15.96 7.69 9.63
C LEU A 183 -16.35 8.26 8.27
N ASP A 184 -17.02 7.45 7.46
CA ASP A 184 -17.57 7.84 6.16
C ASP A 184 -19.03 7.39 6.06
N GLU A 185 -19.96 8.35 5.91
CA GLU A 185 -21.41 8.10 5.86
C GLU A 185 -21.82 7.16 4.71
N ASN A 186 -21.01 7.12 3.64
CA ASN A 186 -21.29 6.29 2.47
C ASN A 186 -20.85 4.83 2.65
N MET A 187 -20.23 4.50 3.77
CA MET A 187 -19.71 3.17 4.06
C MET A 187 -20.54 2.38 5.06
N GLY A 188 -21.83 2.66 5.16
CA GLY A 188 -22.75 1.86 6.01
C GLY A 188 -22.71 0.37 5.62
N GLY A 189 -22.50 -0.52 6.59
CA GLY A 189 -22.34 -1.96 6.37
C GLY A 189 -20.98 -2.40 5.81
N MET A 190 -20.13 -1.45 5.42
CA MET A 190 -18.81 -1.72 4.84
C MET A 190 -17.67 -1.34 5.79
N MET A 191 -16.54 -2.00 5.61
CA MET A 191 -15.28 -1.64 6.27
C MET A 191 -14.16 -1.64 5.24
N ARG A 192 -13.28 -0.64 5.32
CA ARG A 192 -12.02 -0.57 4.58
C ARG A 192 -10.87 -0.52 5.57
N VAL A 193 -9.90 -1.38 5.38
CA VAL A 193 -8.65 -1.37 6.14
C VAL A 193 -7.51 -0.99 5.20
N SER A 194 -6.84 0.11 5.50
CA SER A 194 -5.67 0.58 4.75
C SER A 194 -4.45 0.52 5.65
N VAL A 195 -3.38 -0.06 5.17
CA VAL A 195 -2.13 -0.21 5.92
C VAL A 195 -0.99 0.40 5.13
N VAL A 196 -0.18 1.21 5.79
CA VAL A 196 1.09 1.72 5.27
C VAL A 196 2.20 1.17 6.15
N ALA A 197 3.09 0.38 5.57
CA ALA A 197 4.27 -0.17 6.24
C ALA A 197 5.51 0.59 5.76
N THR A 198 6.29 1.14 6.69
CA THR A 198 7.46 1.99 6.42
C THR A 198 8.75 1.35 6.94
N GLY A 199 9.90 1.85 6.52
CA GLY A 199 11.20 1.36 6.97
C GLY A 199 11.55 -0.03 6.43
N ILE A 200 10.98 -0.43 5.30
CA ILE A 200 11.25 -1.72 4.66
C ILE A 200 12.57 -1.61 3.90
N ASP A 201 13.56 -2.44 4.26
CA ASP A 201 14.85 -2.48 3.58
C ASP A 201 14.70 -3.05 2.15
N ALA A 202 15.47 -2.48 1.21
CA ALA A 202 15.36 -2.78 -0.22
C ALA A 202 15.72 -4.24 -0.58
N THR A 203 16.33 -4.99 0.31
CA THR A 203 16.72 -6.39 0.14
C THR A 203 15.54 -7.37 0.20
N ASP A 204 14.45 -7.00 0.88
CA ASP A 204 13.32 -7.90 1.09
C ASP A 204 12.25 -7.83 -0.03
N VAL A 205 12.34 -6.83 -0.91
CA VAL A 205 11.36 -6.63 -2.00
C VAL A 205 11.68 -7.44 -3.27
N ASN A 206 12.81 -8.16 -3.28
CA ASN A 206 13.31 -8.92 -4.43
C ASN A 206 13.10 -10.44 -4.29
N THR A 207 12.00 -10.88 -3.73
CA THR A 207 11.65 -12.30 -3.82
C THR A 207 11.02 -12.53 -5.20
N GLU A 208 11.87 -12.87 -6.16
CA GLU A 208 11.45 -13.44 -7.44
C GLU A 208 10.55 -14.65 -7.14
N MET A 209 9.28 -14.54 -7.52
CA MET A 209 8.42 -15.73 -7.56
C MET A 209 9.07 -16.73 -8.52
N PRO A 210 9.22 -18.00 -8.13
CA PRO A 210 9.79 -19.01 -9.02
C PRO A 210 8.88 -19.12 -10.26
N VAL A 211 9.38 -18.66 -11.39
CA VAL A 211 8.73 -18.88 -12.68
C VAL A 211 8.68 -20.40 -12.87
N PRO A 212 7.51 -21.03 -13.04
CA PRO A 212 7.46 -22.45 -13.31
C PRO A 212 8.21 -22.73 -14.60
N ARG A 213 9.39 -23.34 -14.50
CA ARG A 213 10.17 -23.82 -15.65
C ARG A 213 9.31 -24.86 -16.34
N ARG A 214 8.72 -24.50 -17.47
CA ARG A 214 8.20 -25.49 -18.41
C ARG A 214 9.35 -26.40 -18.79
N SER A 215 9.30 -27.63 -18.32
CA SER A 215 10.16 -28.71 -18.79
C SER A 215 9.93 -28.94 -20.28
N MET A 216 10.79 -28.42 -21.12
CA MET A 216 10.86 -28.80 -22.53
C MET A 216 11.69 -30.07 -22.63
N SER A 217 11.07 -31.22 -22.42
CA SER A 217 11.67 -32.52 -22.77
C SER A 217 10.57 -33.53 -23.10
N GLN A 218 10.08 -33.46 -24.35
CA GLN A 218 9.61 -34.64 -25.04
C GLN A 218 10.20 -34.64 -26.45
N PRO A 219 11.01 -35.65 -26.81
CA PRO A 219 11.52 -35.79 -28.19
C PRO A 219 10.38 -36.24 -29.09
N LEU A 220 10.25 -35.57 -30.24
CA LEU A 220 9.38 -35.98 -31.34
C LEU A 220 9.75 -37.40 -31.81
N LYS A 221 8.82 -38.36 -31.72
CA LYS A 221 8.93 -39.62 -32.40
C LYS A 221 8.69 -39.36 -33.86
N GLN A 222 9.69 -39.69 -34.69
CA GLN A 222 9.57 -39.79 -36.13
C GLN A 222 8.74 -41.02 -36.46
N HIS A 223 7.75 -40.85 -37.35
CA HIS A 223 7.20 -41.88 -38.21
C HIS A 223 7.32 -41.42 -39.66
#